data_70897b092705ac40a007f6fa4ad12d20
#
_entry.id   70897b092705ac40a007f6fa4ad12d20
#
_cell.length_a   1.000
_cell.length_b   1.000
_cell.length_c   1.000
_cell.angle_alpha   90.00
_cell.angle_beta   90.00
_cell.angle_gamma   90.00
#
_symmetry.space_group_name_H-M   'P 1'
#
loop_
_entity.id
_entity.type
_entity.pdbx_description
1 polymer ?
#
loop_
_entity_poly.entity_id
_entity_poly.type
_entity_poly.pdbx_seq_one_letter_code
_entity_poly.pdbx_strand_id
1 'polypeptide(L)'
;DFSGEMVPEDILRQVIELAQTAPSACNRQSARVYAVYEEKKRTRLVEMQNHQRGFADDANPLLVLAFDRRDWETGEQWFGGYLDAGIYLMNLLYALHFHKIAAIPLNWYASLEYTQELRDMLDMSASQVPVAVVACGYPKSDFKLVTSKRLPTEDVLKLV
;
A
#
# COMPACT_ATOMS: atom_id res chain seq x y z
N ASP A 1 6.28 15.55 -1.24
CA ASP A 1 6.51 15.67 -2.70
C ASP A 1 7.57 14.68 -3.14
N PHE A 2 7.32 13.94 -4.23
CA PHE A 2 8.26 13.01 -4.84
C PHE A 2 9.08 13.68 -5.95
N SER A 3 10.28 13.17 -6.21
CA SER A 3 11.18 13.70 -7.25
C SER A 3 10.78 13.28 -8.68
N GLY A 4 9.95 12.27 -8.83
CA GLY A 4 9.66 11.61 -10.11
C GLY A 4 10.69 10.55 -10.50
N GLU A 5 11.82 10.47 -9.79
CA GLU A 5 12.83 9.44 -10.01
C GLU A 5 12.27 8.06 -9.68
N MET A 6 12.52 7.10 -10.56
CA MET A 6 12.04 5.74 -10.42
C MET A 6 12.84 4.98 -9.35
N VAL A 7 12.14 4.33 -8.43
CA VAL A 7 12.77 3.36 -7.52
C VAL A 7 13.15 2.11 -8.33
N PRO A 8 14.44 1.70 -8.37
CA PRO A 8 14.88 0.53 -9.11
C PRO A 8 14.21 -0.76 -8.61
N GLU A 9 13.95 -1.71 -9.52
CA GLU A 9 13.29 -2.96 -9.17
C GLU A 9 14.06 -3.81 -8.16
N ASP A 10 15.39 -3.81 -8.21
CA ASP A 10 16.25 -4.54 -7.28
C ASP A 10 16.15 -3.97 -5.85
N ILE A 11 16.04 -2.65 -5.71
CA ILE A 11 15.78 -2.00 -4.42
C ILE A 11 14.37 -2.32 -3.95
N LEU A 12 13.37 -2.27 -4.84
CA LEU A 12 12.00 -2.64 -4.46
C LEU A 12 11.90 -4.10 -4.00
N ARG A 13 12.63 -5.02 -4.62
CA ARG A 13 12.71 -6.43 -4.18
C ARG A 13 13.22 -6.54 -2.75
N GLN A 14 14.28 -5.82 -2.40
CA GLN A 14 14.81 -5.78 -1.02
C GLN A 14 13.78 -5.21 -0.04
N VAL A 15 13.05 -4.17 -0.45
CA VAL A 15 11.94 -3.61 0.33
C VAL A 15 10.86 -4.67 0.59
N ILE A 16 10.46 -5.41 -0.44
CA ILE A 16 9.43 -6.46 -0.31
C ILE A 16 9.93 -7.62 0.58
N GLU A 17 11.17 -8.06 0.42
CA GLU A 17 11.77 -9.08 1.29
C GLU A 17 11.74 -8.67 2.76
N LEU A 18 12.08 -7.42 3.06
CA LEU A 18 12.00 -6.89 4.41
C LEU A 18 10.53 -6.78 4.89
N ALA A 19 9.62 -6.33 4.02
CA ALA A 19 8.20 -6.25 4.34
C ALA A 19 7.56 -7.62 4.65
N GLN A 20 8.03 -8.70 4.00
CA GLN A 20 7.55 -10.06 4.21
C GLN A 20 7.86 -10.63 5.60
N THR A 21 8.70 -9.97 6.41
CA THR A 21 8.90 -10.34 7.82
C THR A 21 7.69 -9.99 8.69
N ALA A 22 6.69 -9.29 8.16
CA ALA A 22 5.45 -9.02 8.84
C ALA A 22 4.75 -10.31 9.30
N PRO A 23 4.29 -10.40 10.56
CA PRO A 23 3.50 -11.54 10.99
C PRO A 23 2.14 -11.58 10.29
N SER A 24 1.58 -12.78 10.12
CA SER A 24 0.24 -12.99 9.62
C SER A 24 -0.47 -14.09 10.41
N ALA A 25 -1.80 -14.05 10.48
CA ALA A 25 -2.59 -15.05 11.18
C ALA A 25 -2.30 -16.46 10.63
N CYS A 26 -1.92 -17.38 11.49
CA CYS A 26 -1.53 -18.76 11.12
C CYS A 26 -0.47 -18.83 10.00
N ASN A 27 0.34 -17.80 9.85
CA ASN A 27 1.33 -17.68 8.78
C ASN A 27 0.74 -17.81 7.36
N ARG A 28 -0.47 -17.30 7.15
CA ARG A 28 -1.17 -17.38 5.84
C ARG A 28 -0.50 -16.61 4.73
N GLN A 29 0.20 -15.51 5.07
CA GLN A 29 0.95 -14.69 4.11
C GLN A 29 0.10 -14.29 2.90
N SER A 30 -1.13 -13.87 3.15
CA SER A 30 -2.13 -13.56 2.12
C SER A 30 -1.88 -12.25 1.37
N ALA A 31 -0.94 -11.41 1.82
CA ALA A 31 -0.63 -10.14 1.18
C ALA A 31 -0.06 -10.32 -0.24
N ARG A 32 -0.48 -9.46 -1.16
CA ARG A 32 0.02 -9.38 -2.53
C ARG A 32 0.31 -7.91 -2.85
N VAL A 33 1.44 -7.64 -3.49
CA VAL A 33 1.86 -6.28 -3.88
C VAL A 33 2.08 -6.25 -5.39
N TYR A 34 1.43 -5.30 -6.05
CA TYR A 34 1.58 -5.01 -7.46
C TYR A 34 2.33 -3.70 -7.62
N ALA A 35 3.50 -3.72 -8.24
CA ALA A 35 4.29 -2.53 -8.53
C ALA A 35 3.96 -1.99 -9.91
N VAL A 36 3.43 -0.78 -9.96
CA VAL A 36 2.96 -0.13 -11.19
C VAL A 36 3.99 0.91 -11.62
N TYR A 37 4.84 0.56 -12.57
CA TYR A 37 5.88 1.43 -13.14
C TYR A 37 5.44 2.14 -14.42
N GLU A 38 4.58 1.48 -15.23
CA GLU A 38 4.12 2.03 -16.50
C GLU A 38 3.33 3.33 -16.28
N GLU A 39 3.76 4.42 -16.90
CA GLU A 39 3.21 5.76 -16.70
C GLU A 39 1.69 5.82 -16.94
N LYS A 40 1.20 5.24 -18.03
CA LYS A 40 -0.24 5.21 -18.34
C LYS A 40 -1.05 4.53 -17.25
N LYS A 41 -0.57 3.41 -16.71
CA LYS A 41 -1.22 2.69 -15.63
C LYS A 41 -1.14 3.45 -14.32
N ARG A 42 -0.02 4.13 -14.02
CA ARG A 42 0.12 4.98 -12.83
C ARG A 42 -0.87 6.14 -12.88
N THR A 43 -0.93 6.87 -14.01
CA THR A 43 -1.88 7.97 -14.19
C THR A 43 -3.31 7.49 -13.99
N ARG A 44 -3.69 6.36 -14.61
CA ARG A 44 -5.04 5.82 -14.45
C ARG A 44 -5.34 5.38 -13.01
N LEU A 45 -4.37 4.78 -12.34
CA LEU A 45 -4.51 4.38 -10.93
C LEU A 45 -4.72 5.60 -10.01
N VAL A 46 -4.02 6.70 -10.26
CA VAL A 46 -4.20 7.97 -9.55
C VAL A 46 -5.61 8.54 -9.76
N GLU A 47 -6.13 8.50 -10.99
CA GLU A 47 -7.50 8.93 -11.31
C GLU A 47 -8.55 8.09 -10.57
N MET A 48 -8.42 6.75 -10.60
CA MET A 48 -9.34 5.84 -9.92
C MET A 48 -9.33 6.01 -8.39
N GLN A 49 -8.17 6.28 -7.82
CA GLN A 49 -8.01 6.47 -6.37
C GLN A 49 -8.65 7.78 -5.88
N ASN A 50 -8.64 8.85 -6.68
CA ASN A 50 -9.38 10.12 -6.55
C ASN A 50 -9.25 10.88 -5.21
N HIS A 51 -8.43 10.46 -4.26
CA HIS A 51 -8.29 11.11 -2.95
C HIS A 51 -6.88 11.65 -2.69
N GLN A 52 -5.95 11.46 -3.62
CA GLN A 52 -4.55 11.79 -3.45
C GLN A 52 -4.21 13.30 -3.61
N ARG A 53 -5.12 14.11 -4.18
CA ARG A 53 -4.99 15.58 -4.32
C ARG A 53 -3.68 16.06 -4.97
N GLY A 54 -3.17 15.32 -5.97
CA GLY A 54 -1.99 15.68 -6.77
C GLY A 54 -0.64 15.27 -6.20
N PHE A 55 -0.54 14.81 -4.95
CA PHE A 55 0.77 14.46 -4.38
C PHE A 55 1.30 13.08 -4.80
N ALA A 56 0.48 12.24 -5.42
CA ALA A 56 0.90 10.94 -5.95
C ALA A 56 1.35 10.97 -7.41
N ASP A 57 1.20 12.10 -8.11
CA ASP A 57 1.44 12.19 -9.55
C ASP A 57 2.92 11.90 -9.91
N ASP A 58 3.85 12.37 -9.09
CA ASP A 58 5.29 12.18 -9.24
C ASP A 58 5.80 10.88 -8.55
N ALA A 59 4.93 10.08 -7.92
CA ALA A 59 5.35 8.83 -7.28
C ALA A 59 5.72 7.77 -8.34
N ASN A 60 6.84 7.06 -8.13
CA ASN A 60 7.30 6.05 -9.06
C ASN A 60 8.15 4.97 -8.37
N PRO A 61 7.57 3.76 -8.15
CA PRO A 61 6.26 3.27 -8.62
C PRO A 61 5.09 3.66 -7.72
N LEU A 62 3.87 3.29 -8.14
CA LEU A 62 2.73 3.10 -7.25
C LEU A 62 2.64 1.62 -6.89
N LEU A 63 2.40 1.32 -5.60
CA LEU A 63 2.21 -0.06 -5.15
C LEU A 63 0.74 -0.28 -4.80
N VAL A 64 0.12 -1.32 -5.35
CA VAL A 64 -1.20 -1.76 -4.93
C VAL A 64 -1.05 -2.93 -3.97
N LEU A 65 -1.50 -2.75 -2.75
CA LEU A 65 -1.57 -3.81 -1.74
C LEU A 65 -2.94 -4.45 -1.76
N ALA A 66 -2.97 -5.76 -1.85
CA ALA A 66 -4.17 -6.60 -1.77
C ALA A 66 -3.93 -7.77 -0.82
N PHE A 67 -5.00 -8.44 -0.39
CA PHE A 67 -4.92 -9.78 0.19
C PHE A 67 -5.70 -10.79 -0.67
N ASP A 68 -5.30 -12.06 -0.62
CA ASP A 68 -6.00 -13.13 -1.32
C ASP A 68 -7.02 -13.81 -0.39
N ARG A 69 -8.30 -13.77 -0.77
CA ARG A 69 -9.39 -14.38 0.00
C ARG A 69 -9.31 -15.90 0.08
N ARG A 70 -8.63 -16.55 -0.86
CA ARG A 70 -8.45 -18.02 -0.87
C ARG A 70 -7.64 -18.52 0.32
N ASP A 71 -6.84 -17.66 0.92
CA ASP A 71 -6.06 -17.96 2.12
C ASP A 71 -6.92 -17.95 3.39
N TRP A 72 -8.24 -17.67 3.26
CA TRP A 72 -9.23 -17.55 4.35
C TRP A 72 -10.42 -18.48 4.10
N GLU A 73 -10.78 -19.31 5.09
CA GLU A 73 -11.74 -20.40 4.92
C GLU A 73 -13.17 -19.94 4.71
N THR A 74 -13.59 -18.84 5.34
CA THR A 74 -14.95 -18.30 5.28
C THR A 74 -14.97 -16.78 5.06
N GLY A 75 -16.11 -16.27 4.57
CA GLY A 75 -16.31 -14.82 4.40
C GLY A 75 -16.16 -14.03 5.71
N GLU A 76 -16.52 -14.62 6.84
CA GLU A 76 -16.38 -14.01 8.17
C GLU A 76 -14.90 -13.80 8.55
N GLN A 77 -14.01 -14.69 8.10
CA GLN A 77 -12.58 -14.59 8.35
C GLN A 77 -11.88 -13.52 7.49
N TRP A 78 -12.54 -12.95 6.47
CA TRP A 78 -11.93 -11.93 5.61
C TRP A 78 -11.54 -10.65 6.36
N PHE A 79 -12.16 -10.36 7.51
CA PHE A 79 -11.68 -9.30 8.38
C PHE A 79 -10.22 -9.51 8.83
N GLY A 80 -9.83 -10.77 9.02
CA GLY A 80 -8.43 -11.13 9.25
C GLY A 80 -7.53 -10.78 8.08
N GLY A 81 -8.01 -10.92 6.84
CA GLY A 81 -7.29 -10.50 5.64
C GLY A 81 -6.98 -9.00 5.62
N TYR A 82 -7.95 -8.17 6.02
CA TYR A 82 -7.71 -6.72 6.18
C TYR A 82 -6.75 -6.42 7.33
N LEU A 83 -6.85 -7.15 8.45
CA LEU A 83 -5.93 -6.99 9.58
C LEU A 83 -4.50 -7.33 9.17
N ASP A 84 -4.29 -8.50 8.56
CA ASP A 84 -2.97 -8.94 8.09
C ASP A 84 -2.40 -7.98 7.04
N ALA A 85 -3.25 -7.50 6.11
CA ALA A 85 -2.84 -6.52 5.12
C ALA A 85 -2.43 -5.19 5.77
N GLY A 86 -3.12 -4.76 6.84
CA GLY A 86 -2.75 -3.56 7.62
C GLY A 86 -1.40 -3.72 8.34
N ILE A 87 -1.14 -4.90 8.92
CA ILE A 87 0.15 -5.25 9.54
C ILE A 87 1.26 -5.24 8.47
N TYR A 88 1.02 -5.89 7.34
CA TYR A 88 1.95 -5.90 6.23
C TYR A 88 2.21 -4.49 5.69
N LEU A 89 1.16 -3.67 5.53
CA LEU A 89 1.27 -2.28 5.09
C LEU A 89 2.22 -1.48 5.98
N MET A 90 2.08 -1.59 7.30
CA MET A 90 2.96 -0.87 8.22
C MET A 90 4.41 -1.32 8.08
N ASN A 91 4.64 -2.64 7.94
CA ASN A 91 5.98 -3.18 7.74
C ASN A 91 6.57 -2.74 6.38
N LEU A 92 5.73 -2.67 5.33
CA LEU A 92 6.11 -2.13 4.03
C LEU A 92 6.56 -0.66 4.12
N LEU A 93 5.83 0.17 4.87
CA LEU A 93 6.20 1.58 5.07
C LEU A 93 7.53 1.72 5.81
N TYR A 94 7.80 0.88 6.81
CA TYR A 94 9.10 0.85 7.49
C TYR A 94 10.23 0.38 6.56
N ALA A 95 9.98 -0.64 5.74
CA ALA A 95 10.95 -1.14 4.77
C ALA A 95 11.30 -0.07 3.72
N LEU A 96 10.30 0.64 3.19
CA LEU A 96 10.50 1.78 2.29
C LEU A 96 11.33 2.87 2.96
N HIS A 97 10.98 3.24 4.19
CA HIS A 97 11.71 4.24 4.95
C HIS A 97 13.17 3.84 5.22
N PHE A 98 13.41 2.57 5.54
CA PHE A 98 14.77 2.03 5.73
C PHE A 98 15.65 2.25 4.48
N HIS A 99 15.06 2.07 3.29
CA HIS A 99 15.70 2.33 2.00
C HIS A 99 15.66 3.81 1.56
N LYS A 100 15.28 4.74 2.46
CA LYS A 100 15.16 6.19 2.20
C LYS A 100 14.14 6.54 1.10
N ILE A 101 13.15 5.71 0.91
CA ILE A 101 12.04 5.91 0.01
C ILE A 101 10.88 6.50 0.81
N ALA A 102 10.42 7.68 0.41
CA ALA A 102 9.22 8.28 0.97
C ALA A 102 7.98 7.50 0.53
N ALA A 103 6.99 7.38 1.40
CA ALA A 103 5.77 6.65 1.09
C ALA A 103 4.54 7.25 1.77
N ILE A 104 3.40 7.19 1.10
CA ILE A 104 2.09 7.61 1.62
C ILE A 104 1.07 6.51 1.28
N PRO A 105 0.45 5.87 2.29
CA PRO A 105 -0.64 4.94 2.04
C PRO A 105 -1.95 5.68 1.76
N LEU A 106 -2.67 5.25 0.75
CA LEU A 106 -3.97 5.74 0.32
C LEU A 106 -4.96 4.57 0.36
N ASN A 107 -6.02 4.69 1.14
CA ASN A 107 -7.03 3.65 1.22
C ASN A 107 -7.70 3.43 -0.15
N TRP A 108 -7.99 2.17 -0.49
CA TRP A 108 -8.76 1.84 -1.68
C TRP A 108 -10.25 1.94 -1.39
N TYR A 109 -10.83 3.13 -1.57
CA TYR A 109 -12.28 3.39 -1.47
C TYR A 109 -12.85 3.70 -2.86
N ALA A 110 -12.66 2.79 -3.80
CA ALA A 110 -13.16 2.94 -5.16
C ALA A 110 -14.49 2.19 -5.36
N SER A 111 -15.21 2.55 -6.40
CA SER A 111 -16.40 1.83 -6.83
C SER A 111 -16.08 0.37 -7.22
N LEU A 112 -17.12 -0.47 -7.33
CA LEU A 112 -16.95 -1.82 -7.83
C LEU A 112 -16.43 -1.83 -9.28
N GLU A 113 -16.85 -0.86 -10.09
CA GLU A 113 -16.41 -0.67 -11.46
C GLU A 113 -14.89 -0.39 -11.51
N TYR A 114 -14.40 0.59 -10.73
CA TYR A 114 -12.97 0.89 -10.65
C TYR A 114 -12.17 -0.25 -10.04
N THR A 115 -12.75 -1.00 -9.11
CA THR A 115 -12.10 -2.19 -8.56
C THR A 115 -11.96 -3.29 -9.61
N GLN A 116 -12.94 -3.46 -10.49
CA GLN A 116 -12.85 -4.42 -11.60
C GLN A 116 -11.84 -3.93 -12.66
N GLU A 117 -11.88 -2.66 -13.02
CA GLU A 117 -10.89 -2.07 -13.94
C GLU A 117 -9.45 -2.22 -13.42
N LEU A 118 -9.23 -2.01 -12.11
CA LEU A 118 -7.93 -2.23 -11.48
C LEU A 118 -7.47 -3.69 -11.63
N ARG A 119 -8.37 -4.65 -11.40
CA ARG A 119 -8.06 -6.07 -11.57
C ARG A 119 -7.64 -6.39 -13.00
N ASP A 120 -8.40 -5.91 -13.97
CA ASP A 120 -8.14 -6.14 -15.40
C ASP A 120 -6.81 -5.48 -15.82
N MET A 121 -6.55 -4.27 -15.35
CA MET A 121 -5.32 -3.52 -15.65
C MET A 121 -4.06 -4.20 -15.12
N LEU A 122 -4.15 -4.85 -13.95
CA LEU A 122 -3.01 -5.46 -13.26
C LEU A 122 -2.99 -6.99 -13.31
N ASP A 123 -3.90 -7.60 -14.08
CA ASP A 123 -4.07 -9.07 -14.15
C ASP A 123 -4.23 -9.71 -12.75
N MET A 124 -5.04 -9.07 -11.90
CA MET A 124 -5.29 -9.55 -10.54
C MET A 124 -6.34 -10.64 -10.55
N SER A 125 -6.12 -11.70 -9.76
CA SER A 125 -7.15 -12.71 -9.52
C SER A 125 -8.43 -12.10 -8.92
N ALA A 126 -9.60 -12.61 -9.31
CA ALA A 126 -10.88 -12.22 -8.72
C ALA A 126 -10.97 -12.50 -7.20
N SER A 127 -10.11 -13.38 -6.67
CA SER A 127 -10.00 -13.65 -5.24
C SER A 127 -9.25 -12.56 -4.47
N GLN A 128 -8.49 -11.71 -5.14
CA GLN A 128 -7.68 -10.68 -4.51
C GLN A 128 -8.50 -9.41 -4.24
N VAL A 129 -8.38 -8.90 -3.03
CA VAL A 129 -9.10 -7.72 -2.55
C VAL A 129 -8.09 -6.58 -2.39
N PRO A 130 -8.17 -5.52 -3.22
CA PRO A 130 -7.35 -4.33 -3.03
C PRO A 130 -7.67 -3.65 -1.68
N VAL A 131 -6.63 -3.26 -0.95
CA VAL A 131 -6.74 -2.62 0.37
C VAL A 131 -6.24 -1.19 0.34
N ALA A 132 -5.10 -0.98 -0.29
CA ALA A 132 -4.46 0.33 -0.33
C ALA A 132 -3.62 0.51 -1.61
N VAL A 133 -3.45 1.76 -2.01
CA VAL A 133 -2.41 2.19 -2.93
C VAL A 133 -1.34 2.89 -2.12
N VAL A 134 -0.07 2.53 -2.28
CA VAL A 134 1.05 3.23 -1.66
C VAL A 134 1.76 4.04 -2.74
N ALA A 135 1.65 5.36 -2.64
CA ALA A 135 2.47 6.25 -3.44
C ALA A 135 3.88 6.27 -2.81
N CYS A 136 4.89 5.87 -3.55
CA CYS A 136 6.26 5.84 -3.06
C CYS A 136 7.26 6.35 -4.11
N GLY A 137 8.43 6.79 -3.63
CA GLY A 137 9.47 7.33 -4.47
C GLY A 137 10.51 8.11 -3.66
N TYR A 138 11.55 8.58 -4.32
CA TYR A 138 12.53 9.45 -3.66
C TYR A 138 11.92 10.83 -3.38
N PRO A 139 12.12 11.39 -2.18
CA PRO A 139 11.61 12.74 -1.86
C PRO A 139 12.41 13.82 -2.60
N LYS A 140 11.77 14.96 -2.89
CA LYS A 140 12.49 16.18 -3.31
C LYS A 140 13.42 16.66 -2.19
N SER A 141 14.49 17.37 -2.54
CA SER A 141 15.48 17.85 -1.55
C SER A 141 14.90 18.85 -0.53
N ASP A 142 13.85 19.55 -0.91
CA ASP A 142 13.17 20.59 -0.12
C ASP A 142 11.79 20.17 0.37
N PHE A 143 11.54 18.84 0.47
CA PHE A 143 10.24 18.31 0.86
C PHE A 143 9.80 18.78 2.25
N LYS A 144 8.50 18.99 2.41
CA LYS A 144 7.88 19.33 3.69
C LYS A 144 6.99 18.18 4.14
N LEU A 145 7.07 17.83 5.42
CA LEU A 145 6.18 16.87 6.04
C LEU A 145 5.09 17.59 6.82
N VAL A 146 3.86 17.12 6.63
CA VAL A 146 2.73 17.56 7.44
C VAL A 146 2.83 16.89 8.80
N THR A 147 2.83 17.71 9.86
CA THR A 147 2.78 17.19 11.24
C THR A 147 1.36 16.74 11.56
N SER A 148 1.17 15.46 11.76
CA SER A 148 -0.12 14.90 12.21
C SER A 148 -0.18 14.89 13.74
N LYS A 149 -1.20 15.51 14.31
CA LYS A 149 -1.49 15.42 15.74
C LYS A 149 -1.84 13.97 16.12
N ARG A 150 -1.44 13.55 17.31
CA ARG A 150 -1.79 12.26 17.90
C ARG A 150 -2.66 12.50 19.12
N LEU A 151 -3.51 11.54 19.43
CA LEU A 151 -4.23 11.52 20.70
C LEU A 151 -3.21 11.35 21.85
N PRO A 152 -3.51 11.92 23.04
CA PRO A 152 -2.75 11.62 24.24
C PRO A 152 -2.74 10.12 24.54
N THR A 153 -1.67 9.63 25.15
CA THR A 153 -1.54 8.21 25.49
C THR A 153 -2.68 7.71 26.37
N GLU A 154 -3.17 8.55 27.27
CA GLU A 154 -4.26 8.29 28.21
C GLU A 154 -5.60 8.01 27.52
N ASP A 155 -5.80 8.58 26.32
CA ASP A 155 -7.02 8.33 25.51
C ASP A 155 -6.97 6.97 24.80
N VAL A 156 -5.77 6.41 24.63
CA VAL A 156 -5.53 5.17 23.87
C VAL A 156 -5.26 3.98 24.81
N LEU A 157 -4.49 4.19 25.89
CA LEU A 157 -4.10 3.16 26.86
C LEU A 157 -5.02 3.18 28.07
N LYS A 158 -5.60 2.03 28.38
CA LYS A 158 -6.30 1.80 29.66
C LYS A 158 -5.59 0.69 30.41
N LEU A 159 -5.15 1.00 31.61
CA LEU A 159 -4.60 -0.01 32.54
C LEU A 159 -5.77 -0.56 33.38
N VAL A 160 -6.01 -1.87 33.32
CA VAL A 160 -7.11 -2.58 33.99
C VAL A 160 -6.57 -3.71 34.85
#